data_dc42e888565242f43e631a33fbc90437
#
_entry.id   dc42e888565242f43e631a33fbc90437
#
_cell.length_a   1.000
_cell.length_b   1.000
_cell.length_c   1.000
_cell.angle_alpha   90.00
_cell.angle_beta   90.00
_cell.angle_gamma   90.00
#
_symmetry.space_group_name_H-M   'P 1'
#
loop_
_entity.id
_entity.type
_entity.pdbx_description
1 polymer ?
#
loop_
_entity_poly.entity_id
_entity_poly.type
_entity_poly.pdbx_seq_one_letter_code
_entity_poly.pdbx_strand_id
1 'polypeptide(L)'
;MKTAKKIFKIIGIIAGVVVTALIVYIIYLYASYHRIEDNLSLEVESHAQANAHLTTEKEYSALTYNIGFGAYTPDFSFFMDGGRSSWAKSKDSVLETVQGAGELVRSYDPDFALIEEVDLNSTRSYHVNEYDILKDCFADYDTVFAQNYDSAFLFYPFT
;
A
#
# COMPACT_ATOMS: atom_id res chain seq x y z
N MET A 1 -23.01 -33.70 -38.75
CA MET A 1 -23.37 -34.06 -37.36
C MET A 1 -22.19 -34.41 -36.46
N LYS A 2 -21.21 -35.24 -36.87
CA LYS A 2 -20.06 -35.58 -35.99
C LYS A 2 -19.19 -34.40 -35.60
N THR A 3 -18.94 -33.44 -36.51
CA THR A 3 -18.11 -32.24 -36.28
C THR A 3 -18.78 -31.29 -35.29
N ALA A 4 -20.09 -31.05 -35.40
CA ALA A 4 -20.82 -30.20 -34.46
C ALA A 4 -20.76 -30.75 -33.02
N LYS A 5 -20.95 -32.07 -32.85
CA LYS A 5 -20.84 -32.74 -31.52
C LYS A 5 -19.43 -32.58 -30.94
N LYS A 6 -18.38 -32.64 -31.77
CA LYS A 6 -17.00 -32.44 -31.32
C LYS A 6 -16.76 -30.99 -30.86
N ILE A 7 -17.29 -30.03 -31.61
CA ILE A 7 -17.21 -28.59 -31.28
C ILE A 7 -17.90 -28.31 -29.93
N PHE A 8 -19.16 -28.82 -29.76
CA PHE A 8 -19.89 -28.66 -28.51
C PHE A 8 -19.15 -29.28 -27.30
N LYS A 9 -18.53 -30.46 -27.51
CA LYS A 9 -17.73 -31.11 -26.47
C LYS A 9 -16.50 -30.22 -26.06
N ILE A 10 -15.82 -29.64 -27.05
CA ILE A 10 -14.67 -28.77 -26.79
C ILE A 10 -15.12 -27.50 -26.06
N ILE A 11 -16.20 -26.86 -26.50
CA ILE A 11 -16.78 -25.69 -25.81
C ILE A 11 -17.16 -26.02 -24.37
N GLY A 12 -17.79 -27.18 -24.15
CA GLY A 12 -18.14 -27.65 -22.80
C GLY A 12 -16.92 -27.85 -21.90
N ILE A 13 -15.84 -28.41 -22.44
CA ILE A 13 -14.59 -28.57 -21.69
C ILE A 13 -13.97 -27.19 -21.35
N ILE A 14 -13.89 -26.28 -22.31
CA ILE A 14 -13.38 -24.94 -22.08
C ILE A 14 -14.21 -24.21 -21.01
N ALA A 15 -15.53 -24.24 -21.14
CA ALA A 15 -16.44 -23.66 -20.15
C ALA A 15 -16.22 -24.27 -18.76
N GLY A 16 -16.07 -25.59 -18.66
CA GLY A 16 -15.78 -26.29 -17.42
C GLY A 16 -14.46 -25.83 -16.79
N VAL A 17 -13.41 -25.69 -17.57
CA VAL A 17 -12.10 -25.19 -17.11
C VAL A 17 -12.22 -23.76 -16.58
N VAL A 18 -12.90 -22.87 -17.32
CA VAL A 18 -13.10 -21.47 -16.90
C VAL A 18 -13.88 -21.40 -15.58
N VAL A 19 -14.98 -22.15 -15.46
CA VAL A 19 -15.78 -22.19 -14.22
C VAL A 19 -14.95 -22.72 -13.06
N THR A 20 -14.18 -23.79 -13.27
CA THR A 20 -13.30 -24.32 -12.22
C THR A 20 -12.26 -23.29 -11.80
N ALA A 21 -11.62 -22.60 -12.73
CA ALA A 21 -10.65 -21.55 -12.42
C ALA A 21 -11.28 -20.40 -11.60
N LEU A 22 -12.49 -19.98 -11.96
CA LEU A 22 -13.25 -18.97 -11.21
C LEU A 22 -13.57 -19.44 -9.79
N ILE A 23 -14.02 -20.69 -9.60
CA ILE A 23 -14.29 -21.24 -8.28
C ILE A 23 -13.01 -21.27 -7.43
N VAL A 24 -11.91 -21.76 -7.99
CA VAL A 24 -10.61 -21.79 -7.29
C VAL A 24 -10.17 -20.40 -6.90
N TYR A 25 -10.34 -19.41 -7.78
CA TYR A 25 -10.01 -18.01 -7.48
C TYR A 25 -10.90 -17.43 -6.36
N ILE A 26 -12.20 -17.71 -6.39
CA ILE A 26 -13.11 -17.29 -5.31
C ILE A 26 -12.69 -17.91 -3.97
N ILE A 27 -12.36 -19.21 -3.96
CA ILE A 27 -11.89 -19.90 -2.76
C ILE A 27 -10.59 -19.27 -2.27
N TYR A 28 -9.66 -18.95 -3.17
CA TYR A 28 -8.43 -18.24 -2.85
C TYR A 28 -8.70 -16.89 -2.18
N LEU A 29 -9.62 -16.07 -2.73
CA LEU A 29 -9.96 -14.76 -2.16
C LEU A 29 -10.52 -14.90 -0.74
N TYR A 30 -11.43 -15.86 -0.50
CA TYR A 30 -11.99 -16.08 0.83
C TYR A 30 -10.97 -16.65 1.81
N ALA A 31 -10.13 -17.58 1.37
CA ALA A 31 -9.14 -18.21 2.24
C ALA A 31 -7.98 -17.28 2.60
N SER A 32 -7.66 -16.34 1.72
CA SER A 32 -6.59 -15.35 1.93
C SER A 32 -7.09 -14.03 2.54
N TYR A 33 -8.41 -13.88 2.71
CA TYR A 33 -8.97 -12.69 3.34
C TYR A 33 -8.50 -12.58 4.78
N HIS A 34 -7.89 -11.47 5.11
CA HIS A 34 -7.46 -11.12 6.46
C HIS A 34 -8.02 -9.75 6.82
N ARG A 35 -8.69 -9.69 7.96
CA ARG A 35 -9.13 -8.44 8.55
C ARG A 35 -8.24 -8.13 9.74
N ILE A 36 -7.70 -6.93 9.76
CA ILE A 36 -6.94 -6.42 10.89
C ILE A 36 -7.89 -6.24 12.08
N GLU A 37 -7.45 -6.64 13.26
CA GLU A 37 -8.26 -6.59 14.49
C GLU A 37 -8.61 -5.14 14.86
N ASP A 38 -9.83 -4.95 15.35
CA ASP A 38 -10.26 -3.65 15.88
C ASP A 38 -9.53 -3.36 17.21
N ASN A 39 -9.18 -2.11 17.46
CA ASN A 39 -8.52 -1.65 18.68
C ASN A 39 -7.15 -2.31 18.96
N LEU A 40 -6.42 -2.63 17.91
CA LEU A 40 -5.08 -3.17 18.02
C LEU A 40 -4.18 -2.19 18.79
N SER A 41 -3.46 -2.71 19.80
CA SER A 41 -2.42 -1.94 20.47
C SER A 41 -1.21 -1.80 19.55
N LEU A 42 -0.81 -0.57 19.26
CA LEU A 42 0.32 -0.28 18.40
C LEU A 42 1.59 -0.11 19.24
N GLU A 43 2.70 -0.64 18.75
CA GLU A 43 4.01 -0.43 19.37
C GLU A 43 4.60 0.89 18.86
N VAL A 44 5.06 1.72 19.81
CA VAL A 44 5.79 2.95 19.50
C VAL A 44 7.28 2.62 19.53
N GLU A 45 7.94 2.85 18.41
CA GLU A 45 9.39 2.79 18.31
C GLU A 45 9.96 4.13 18.83
N SER A 46 10.47 4.13 20.08
CA SER A 46 11.01 5.33 20.70
C SER A 46 12.47 5.52 20.36
N HIS A 47 12.81 6.70 19.88
CA HIS A 47 14.18 7.15 19.71
C HIS A 47 14.64 7.86 21.00
N ALA A 48 15.79 7.49 21.53
CA ALA A 48 16.25 7.71 22.90
C ALA A 48 16.38 9.18 23.39
N GLN A 49 15.91 10.15 22.64
CA GLN A 49 15.87 11.56 23.03
C GLN A 49 14.47 12.10 23.35
N ALA A 50 13.44 11.29 23.18
CA ALA A 50 12.06 11.68 23.34
C ALA A 50 11.61 11.63 24.82
N ASN A 51 12.16 12.50 25.65
CA ASN A 51 11.59 12.85 26.96
C ASN A 51 10.64 14.06 26.84
N ALA A 52 10.08 14.30 25.68
CA ALA A 52 9.15 15.38 25.45
C ALA A 52 7.78 15.03 26.02
N HIS A 53 7.46 15.54 27.20
CA HIS A 53 6.10 15.45 27.71
C HIS A 53 5.26 16.58 27.09
N LEU A 54 4.13 16.17 26.50
CA LEU A 54 3.14 17.12 26.02
C LEU A 54 2.53 17.88 27.21
N THR A 55 2.35 19.18 27.05
CA THR A 55 1.72 20.04 28.04
C THR A 55 0.49 20.70 27.45
N THR A 56 -0.51 20.99 28.24
CA THR A 56 -1.75 21.63 27.79
C THR A 56 -1.64 23.13 27.51
N GLU A 57 -0.48 23.71 27.81
CA GLU A 57 -0.22 25.16 27.68
C GLU A 57 0.63 25.50 26.45
N LYS A 58 1.01 24.51 25.66
CA LYS A 58 1.82 24.68 24.45
C LYS A 58 1.00 24.41 23.19
N GLU A 59 1.16 25.25 22.17
CA GLU A 59 0.67 24.95 20.82
C GLU A 59 1.62 23.95 20.14
N TYR A 60 1.05 22.97 19.46
CA TYR A 60 1.76 21.95 18.71
C TYR A 60 1.34 22.00 17.25
N SER A 61 2.30 21.82 16.38
CA SER A 61 2.07 21.70 14.95
C SER A 61 1.80 20.24 14.55
N ALA A 62 0.82 20.03 13.68
CA ALA A 62 0.55 18.74 13.08
C ALA A 62 0.47 18.88 11.57
N LEU A 63 1.12 17.95 10.86
CA LEU A 63 1.09 17.87 9.40
C LEU A 63 0.56 16.51 9.00
N THR A 64 -0.34 16.46 8.03
CA THR A 64 -0.80 15.22 7.39
C THR A 64 -0.40 15.23 5.92
N TYR A 65 0.08 14.10 5.42
CA TYR A 65 0.50 13.96 4.03
C TYR A 65 0.28 12.54 3.52
N ASN A 66 -0.57 12.41 2.51
CA ASN A 66 -0.73 11.17 1.76
C ASN A 66 0.35 11.10 0.67
N ILE A 67 1.28 10.14 0.77
CA ILE A 67 2.41 10.00 -0.15
C ILE A 67 2.10 9.13 -1.37
N GLY A 68 0.88 8.56 -1.44
CA GLY A 68 0.43 7.77 -2.58
C GLY A 68 1.37 6.61 -2.91
N PHE A 69 1.82 5.85 -1.91
CA PHE A 69 2.76 4.73 -2.05
C PHE A 69 3.97 5.04 -2.97
N GLY A 70 4.48 6.25 -2.91
CA GLY A 70 5.63 6.69 -3.71
C GLY A 70 5.40 6.74 -5.22
N ALA A 71 4.15 6.67 -5.70
CA ALA A 71 3.83 6.56 -7.12
C ALA A 71 3.48 7.88 -7.80
N TYR A 72 2.95 8.87 -7.07
CA TYR A 72 2.34 10.07 -7.64
C TYR A 72 3.37 11.09 -8.13
N THR A 73 4.13 10.68 -9.17
CA THR A 73 4.94 11.60 -9.98
C THR A 73 4.03 12.39 -10.94
N PRO A 74 4.48 13.53 -11.51
CA PRO A 74 3.66 14.37 -12.40
C PRO A 74 3.09 13.63 -13.63
N ASP A 75 3.70 12.53 -14.04
CA ASP A 75 3.29 11.69 -15.17
C ASP A 75 2.49 10.45 -14.74
N PHE A 76 2.23 10.27 -13.42
CA PHE A 76 1.43 9.17 -12.91
C PHE A 76 -0.06 9.42 -13.10
N SER A 77 -0.79 8.39 -13.53
CA SER A 77 -2.23 8.47 -13.77
C SER A 77 -2.92 7.24 -13.20
N PHE A 78 -3.49 7.39 -11.99
CA PHE A 78 -4.06 6.28 -11.25
C PHE A 78 -5.34 5.73 -11.90
N PHE A 79 -5.46 4.42 -12.01
CA PHE A 79 -6.56 3.77 -12.73
C PHE A 79 -7.93 4.04 -12.09
N MET A 80 -8.01 4.20 -10.78
CA MET A 80 -9.27 4.49 -10.08
C MET A 80 -9.75 5.93 -10.30
N ASP A 81 -8.85 6.83 -10.68
CA ASP A 81 -9.15 8.22 -11.02
C ASP A 81 -9.37 8.41 -12.53
N GLY A 82 -9.62 7.31 -13.24
CA GLY A 82 -9.79 7.31 -14.70
C GLY A 82 -8.50 7.23 -15.50
N GLY A 83 -7.37 7.02 -14.82
CA GLY A 83 -6.07 6.78 -15.43
C GLY A 83 -5.83 5.33 -15.85
N ARG A 84 -4.56 4.92 -15.89
CA ARG A 84 -4.17 3.59 -16.38
C ARG A 84 -3.23 2.85 -15.45
N SER A 85 -2.53 3.54 -14.56
CA SER A 85 -1.49 2.97 -13.72
C SER A 85 -2.07 2.47 -12.41
N SER A 86 -1.64 1.29 -11.96
CA SER A 86 -1.96 0.73 -10.65
C SER A 86 -0.69 0.45 -9.82
N TRP A 87 0.47 0.53 -10.45
CA TRP A 87 1.78 0.39 -9.84
C TRP A 87 2.56 1.69 -10.01
N ALA A 88 3.51 1.92 -9.12
CA ALA A 88 4.51 2.97 -9.31
C ALA A 88 5.33 2.72 -10.59
N LYS A 89 5.99 3.75 -11.10
CA LYS A 89 6.74 3.71 -12.35
C LYS A 89 7.92 2.74 -12.33
N SER A 90 8.64 2.70 -11.22
CA SER A 90 9.77 1.81 -10.99
C SER A 90 10.14 1.80 -9.50
N LYS A 91 10.95 0.84 -9.09
CA LYS A 91 11.50 0.80 -7.73
C LYS A 91 12.29 2.06 -7.41
N ASP A 92 13.14 2.53 -8.32
CA ASP A 92 13.96 3.72 -8.11
C ASP A 92 13.09 4.97 -7.98
N SER A 93 12.00 5.07 -8.75
CA SER A 93 11.02 6.16 -8.62
C SER A 93 10.36 6.17 -7.24
N VAL A 94 10.00 4.99 -6.69
CA VAL A 94 9.45 4.90 -5.32
C VAL A 94 10.46 5.38 -4.29
N LEU A 95 11.70 4.90 -4.37
CA LEU A 95 12.77 5.31 -3.45
C LEU A 95 12.96 6.83 -3.46
N GLU A 96 13.06 7.43 -4.65
CA GLU A 96 13.25 8.87 -4.81
C GLU A 96 12.05 9.68 -4.31
N THR A 97 10.83 9.24 -4.65
CA THR A 97 9.60 9.96 -4.27
C THR A 97 9.36 9.90 -2.76
N VAL A 98 9.53 8.73 -2.14
CA VAL A 98 9.32 8.56 -0.69
C VAL A 98 10.39 9.34 0.10
N GLN A 99 11.65 9.28 -0.34
CA GLN A 99 12.73 10.08 0.26
C GLN A 99 12.40 11.58 0.18
N GLY A 100 12.02 12.07 -1.01
CA GLY A 100 11.66 13.47 -1.20
C GLY A 100 10.42 13.88 -0.39
N ALA A 101 9.43 13.01 -0.23
CA ALA A 101 8.27 13.25 0.62
C ALA A 101 8.67 13.37 2.10
N GLY A 102 9.52 12.46 2.59
CA GLY A 102 10.05 12.51 3.95
C GLY A 102 10.84 13.81 4.21
N GLU A 103 11.73 14.17 3.31
CA GLU A 103 12.52 15.42 3.40
C GLU A 103 11.62 16.67 3.36
N LEU A 104 10.59 16.68 2.53
CA LEU A 104 9.62 17.77 2.47
C LEU A 104 8.89 17.93 3.79
N VAL A 105 8.31 16.85 4.34
CA VAL A 105 7.62 16.90 5.63
C VAL A 105 8.57 17.33 6.74
N ARG A 106 9.80 16.79 6.75
CA ARG A 106 10.83 17.13 7.72
C ARG A 106 11.20 18.61 7.69
N SER A 107 11.18 19.23 6.50
CA SER A 107 11.51 20.66 6.34
C SER A 107 10.54 21.61 7.06
N TYR A 108 9.33 21.16 7.36
CA TYR A 108 8.34 21.91 8.16
C TYR A 108 8.55 21.76 9.67
N ASP A 109 9.39 20.81 10.10
CA ASP A 109 9.69 20.51 11.51
C ASP A 109 8.42 20.38 12.39
N PRO A 110 7.44 19.56 11.99
CA PRO A 110 6.18 19.45 12.72
C PRO A 110 6.38 18.71 14.05
N ASP A 111 5.61 19.05 15.08
CA ASP A 111 5.58 18.25 16.33
C ASP A 111 4.94 16.87 16.09
N PHE A 112 4.00 16.76 15.12
CA PHE A 112 3.36 15.52 14.70
C PHE A 112 3.30 15.44 13.18
N ALA A 113 3.82 14.34 12.61
CA ALA A 113 3.69 14.01 11.19
C ALA A 113 2.79 12.77 11.03
N LEU A 114 1.66 12.91 10.35
CA LEU A 114 0.75 11.82 10.00
C LEU A 114 0.89 11.54 8.50
N ILE A 115 1.58 10.46 8.17
CA ILE A 115 1.87 10.10 6.79
C ILE A 115 0.99 8.91 6.38
N GLU A 116 0.31 9.03 5.26
CA GLU A 116 -0.68 8.08 4.79
C GLU A 116 -0.21 7.41 3.48
N GLU A 117 -0.79 6.23 3.20
CA GLU A 117 -0.44 5.38 2.05
C GLU A 117 1.04 4.99 2.01
N VAL A 118 1.54 4.53 3.15
CA VAL A 118 2.91 4.03 3.33
C VAL A 118 2.91 2.51 3.20
N ASP A 119 3.55 1.98 2.18
CA ASP A 119 3.65 0.54 1.96
C ASP A 119 4.86 -0.06 2.70
N LEU A 120 4.66 -1.25 3.31
CA LEU A 120 5.77 -2.03 3.88
C LEU A 120 6.35 -3.02 2.86
N ASN A 121 5.49 -3.73 2.13
CA ASN A 121 5.89 -4.80 1.22
C ASN A 121 4.80 -5.03 0.16
N SER A 122 4.42 -3.98 -0.56
CA SER A 122 3.37 -4.06 -1.56
C SER A 122 3.93 -4.30 -2.97
N THR A 123 3.17 -5.05 -3.77
CA THR A 123 3.51 -5.28 -5.18
C THR A 123 3.48 -3.96 -5.97
N ARG A 124 2.55 -3.06 -5.65
CA ARG A 124 2.38 -1.77 -6.36
C ARG A 124 3.56 -0.81 -6.18
N SER A 125 4.32 -0.96 -5.10
CA SER A 125 5.51 -0.18 -4.75
C SER A 125 6.81 -0.99 -4.86
N TYR A 126 6.82 -2.06 -5.65
CA TYR A 126 7.99 -2.92 -5.89
C TYR A 126 8.62 -3.50 -4.62
N HIS A 127 7.81 -3.80 -3.61
CA HIS A 127 8.23 -4.34 -2.32
C HIS A 127 9.24 -3.43 -1.58
N VAL A 128 9.17 -2.13 -1.81
CA VAL A 128 9.92 -1.15 -1.05
C VAL A 128 9.30 -1.01 0.34
N ASN A 129 10.11 -1.08 1.38
CA ASN A 129 9.68 -0.69 2.72
C ASN A 129 9.78 0.82 2.86
N GLU A 130 8.68 1.51 2.58
CA GLU A 130 8.61 2.97 2.61
C GLU A 130 8.69 3.52 4.04
N TYR A 131 8.20 2.74 5.02
CA TYR A 131 8.27 3.11 6.44
C TYR A 131 9.71 3.23 6.93
N ASP A 132 10.61 2.32 6.51
CA ASP A 132 12.03 2.42 6.90
C ASP A 132 12.69 3.68 6.33
N ILE A 133 12.37 4.04 5.08
CA ILE A 133 12.88 5.28 4.46
C ILE A 133 12.41 6.51 5.24
N LEU A 134 11.13 6.54 5.60
CA LEU A 134 10.57 7.63 6.40
C LEU A 134 11.18 7.68 7.79
N LYS A 135 11.39 6.55 8.46
CA LYS A 135 12.09 6.51 9.75
C LYS A 135 13.48 7.14 9.68
N ASP A 136 14.21 6.87 8.61
CA ASP A 136 15.54 7.49 8.41
C ASP A 136 15.44 9.01 8.27
N CYS A 137 14.39 9.53 7.62
CA CYS A 137 14.13 10.98 7.54
C CYS A 137 13.76 11.59 8.89
N PHE A 138 13.16 10.81 9.79
CA PHE A 138 12.66 11.22 11.09
C PHE A 138 13.39 10.54 12.26
N ALA A 139 14.70 10.35 12.14
CA ALA A 139 15.51 9.59 13.09
C ALA A 139 15.50 10.12 14.54
N ASP A 140 15.02 11.33 14.77
CA ASP A 140 14.85 11.97 16.08
C ASP A 140 13.39 11.98 16.57
N TYR A 141 12.46 11.39 15.81
CA TYR A 141 11.05 11.25 16.20
C TYR A 141 10.75 9.85 16.76
N ASP A 142 9.81 9.78 17.67
CA ASP A 142 9.15 8.50 17.96
C ASP A 142 8.23 8.15 16.80
N THR A 143 8.22 6.87 16.41
CA THR A 143 7.44 6.43 15.27
C THR A 143 6.49 5.31 15.63
N VAL A 144 5.34 5.29 14.98
CA VAL A 144 4.34 4.22 15.11
C VAL A 144 3.75 3.91 13.75
N PHE A 145 3.62 2.62 13.43
CA PHE A 145 2.97 2.18 12.20
C PHE A 145 1.61 1.56 12.51
N ALA A 146 0.57 2.12 11.91
CA ALA A 146 -0.80 1.62 12.01
C ALA A 146 -1.21 0.98 10.68
N GLN A 147 -1.05 -0.34 10.56
CA GLN A 147 -1.53 -1.05 9.39
C GLN A 147 -3.06 -1.09 9.38
N ASN A 148 -3.67 -0.53 8.34
CA ASN A 148 -5.13 -0.52 8.17
C ASN A 148 -5.60 -1.33 6.95
N TYR A 149 -4.66 -1.80 6.12
CA TYR A 149 -4.95 -2.63 4.97
C TYR A 149 -3.91 -3.73 4.81
N ASP A 150 -4.39 -4.96 4.68
CA ASP A 150 -3.58 -6.12 4.33
C ASP A 150 -4.42 -7.02 3.40
N SER A 151 -3.90 -7.32 2.24
CA SER A 151 -4.59 -8.11 1.23
C SER A 151 -3.63 -9.03 0.51
N ALA A 152 -4.08 -10.24 0.24
CA ALA A 152 -3.38 -11.12 -0.67
C ALA A 152 -3.31 -10.51 -2.08
N PHE A 153 -2.37 -11.00 -2.89
CA PHE A 153 -2.22 -10.58 -4.28
C PHE A 153 -3.54 -10.74 -5.04
N LEU A 154 -3.97 -9.67 -5.70
CA LEU A 154 -5.10 -9.66 -6.62
C LEU A 154 -4.57 -9.53 -8.04
N PHE A 155 -5.09 -10.36 -8.98
CA PHE A 155 -4.63 -10.31 -10.36
C PHE A 155 -5.18 -9.11 -11.16
N TYR A 156 -6.17 -8.41 -10.62
CA TYR A 156 -6.75 -7.20 -11.19
C TYR A 156 -6.54 -6.02 -10.23
N PRO A 157 -6.22 -4.82 -10.70
CA PRO A 157 -6.09 -4.42 -12.12
C PRO A 157 -4.81 -4.96 -12.76
N PHE A 158 -4.89 -5.20 -14.07
CA PHE A 158 -3.71 -5.49 -14.87
C PHE A 158 -2.95 -4.18 -15.11
N THR A 159 -1.65 -4.19 -14.84
CA THR A 159 -0.75 -3.06 -15.11
C THR A 159 -0.21 -3.10 -16.51
#